data_9c9444968abe9325145576bde8b520ef
#
_entry.id   9c9444968abe9325145576bde8b520ef
#
_cell.length_a   1.000
_cell.length_b   1.000
_cell.length_c   1.000
_cell.angle_alpha   90.00
_cell.angle_beta   90.00
_cell.angle_gamma   90.00
#
_symmetry.space_group_name_H-M   'P 1'
#
loop_
_entity.id
_entity.type
_entity.pdbx_description
1 polymer ?
#
loop_
_entity_poly.entity_id
_entity_poly.type
_entity_poly.pdbx_seq_one_letter_code
_entity_poly.pdbx_strand_id
1 'polypeptide(L)'
;FLDRPLNLLTLSAKTETALADLVGNYQNHLENQEELRIEDICYTANTGRSHFSHRLAVIATNKTELLTKLREHLAGKKAIGIFSANLPNNTTAPKVAFLFTGQGSQYVNMGKQLYETQPVFRQALDKCHQILSSMLEKSLLDVLYPVSENGKENSLLNQTAYTQPALFSIEYALAQLWLSWGVKPDVVIGHSVGEYVAACIAGVFSLEDGLKLIAARGRLMQQLPSGGEMVSVLASESLVSEAIAPYSSQVSIAAINGPKSIVISGVGETIQVICERLSEKGIKTKQLQVSHAFHSRLMEPMLAEFAVVGKEVTYSPPQIDLISNVTGKPATAEISTLEYWVNHICQPVRFADGMESLHQENYQIFLEIGPKPILLGMGRQCLPKD
;
A
#
# COMPACT_ATOMS: atom_id res chain seq x y z
N PHE A 1 -10.79 15.62 -22.67
CA PHE A 1 -9.57 14.86 -22.39
C PHE A 1 -8.88 15.52 -21.21
N LEU A 2 -8.73 14.78 -20.12
CA LEU A 2 -7.93 15.24 -18.97
C LEU A 2 -6.45 15.10 -19.35
N ASP A 3 -5.73 16.20 -19.35
CA ASP A 3 -4.29 16.19 -19.63
C ASP A 3 -3.57 15.44 -18.50
N ARG A 4 -2.99 14.30 -18.84
CA ARG A 4 -2.17 13.54 -17.89
C ARG A 4 -0.82 14.24 -17.72
N PRO A 5 -0.32 14.38 -16.48
CA PRO A 5 0.97 15.06 -16.25
C PRO A 5 2.15 14.25 -16.77
N LEU A 6 1.99 12.94 -16.91
CA LEU A 6 3.01 12.02 -17.40
C LEU A 6 2.42 11.08 -18.45
N ASN A 7 3.21 10.83 -19.49
CA ASN A 7 2.90 9.91 -20.57
C ASN A 7 3.92 8.76 -20.59
N LEU A 8 3.44 7.55 -20.82
CA LEU A 8 4.25 6.35 -20.94
C LEU A 8 4.29 5.92 -22.42
N LEU A 9 5.47 5.93 -23.02
CA LEU A 9 5.73 5.29 -24.31
C LEU A 9 6.32 3.92 -24.09
N THR A 10 5.73 2.86 -24.68
CA THR A 10 6.31 1.52 -24.70
C THR A 10 6.66 1.11 -26.13
N LEU A 11 7.90 0.67 -26.35
CA LEU A 11 8.38 0.15 -27.61
C LEU A 11 8.95 -1.26 -27.41
N SER A 12 8.83 -2.12 -28.43
CA SER A 12 9.44 -3.44 -28.36
C SER A 12 9.77 -3.99 -29.74
N ALA A 13 10.80 -4.86 -29.77
CA ALA A 13 11.21 -5.54 -30.98
C ALA A 13 11.72 -6.96 -30.69
N LYS A 14 11.91 -7.75 -31.74
CA LYS A 14 12.41 -9.13 -31.63
C LYS A 14 13.92 -9.21 -31.32
N THR A 15 14.68 -8.15 -31.66
CA THR A 15 16.12 -8.04 -31.42
C THR A 15 16.46 -6.66 -30.86
N GLU A 16 17.61 -6.54 -30.23
CA GLU A 16 18.12 -5.27 -29.70
C GLU A 16 18.37 -4.25 -30.83
N THR A 17 18.94 -4.69 -31.94
CA THR A 17 19.16 -3.83 -33.11
C THR A 17 17.86 -3.31 -33.69
N ALA A 18 16.86 -4.18 -33.85
CA ALA A 18 15.54 -3.75 -34.33
C ALA A 18 14.82 -2.82 -33.35
N LEU A 19 15.07 -2.94 -32.05
CA LEU A 19 14.55 -1.98 -31.06
C LEU A 19 15.25 -0.63 -31.21
N ALA A 20 16.57 -0.59 -31.38
CA ALA A 20 17.30 0.66 -31.61
C ALA A 20 16.85 1.36 -32.89
N ASP A 21 16.66 0.61 -33.99
CA ASP A 21 16.12 1.15 -35.25
C ASP A 21 14.71 1.71 -35.05
N LEU A 22 13.83 1.01 -34.30
CA LEU A 22 12.49 1.47 -33.98
C LEU A 22 12.53 2.77 -33.18
N VAL A 23 13.40 2.87 -32.17
CA VAL A 23 13.58 4.10 -31.37
C VAL A 23 14.04 5.26 -32.28
N GLY A 24 14.99 5.04 -33.17
CA GLY A 24 15.44 6.03 -34.16
C GLY A 24 14.30 6.48 -35.09
N ASN A 25 13.46 5.54 -35.55
CA ASN A 25 12.28 5.87 -36.37
C ASN A 25 11.27 6.73 -35.60
N TYR A 26 11.00 6.43 -34.32
CA TYR A 26 10.15 7.26 -33.47
C TYR A 26 10.74 8.65 -33.25
N GLN A 27 12.05 8.75 -32.99
CA GLN A 27 12.74 10.03 -32.88
C GLN A 27 12.54 10.88 -34.15
N ASN A 28 12.88 10.34 -35.32
CA ASN A 28 12.75 11.03 -36.59
C ASN A 28 11.30 11.42 -36.88
N HIS A 29 10.33 10.55 -36.59
CA HIS A 29 8.91 10.85 -36.80
C HIS A 29 8.45 12.01 -35.90
N LEU A 30 8.84 11.99 -34.64
CA LEU A 30 8.50 13.06 -33.69
C LEU A 30 9.16 14.41 -34.02
N GLU A 31 10.37 14.41 -34.56
CA GLU A 31 11.07 15.63 -35.00
C GLU A 31 10.39 16.27 -36.22
N ASN A 32 9.87 15.47 -37.12
CA ASN A 32 9.28 15.94 -38.39
C ASN A 32 7.77 16.20 -38.33
N GLN A 33 7.10 15.90 -37.23
CA GLN A 33 5.65 16.05 -37.08
C GLN A 33 5.34 16.94 -35.87
N GLU A 34 5.30 18.25 -36.07
CA GLU A 34 5.15 19.23 -34.96
C GLU A 34 3.80 19.14 -34.26
N GLU A 35 2.73 18.84 -34.98
CA GLU A 35 1.34 18.85 -34.49
C GLU A 35 0.95 17.60 -33.66
N LEU A 36 1.78 16.55 -33.67
CA LEU A 36 1.45 15.31 -32.93
C LEU A 36 1.49 15.52 -31.43
N ARG A 37 0.41 15.14 -30.76
CA ARG A 37 0.31 15.14 -29.31
C ARG A 37 1.01 13.89 -28.74
N ILE A 38 1.74 14.06 -27.64
CA ILE A 38 2.43 12.96 -26.98
C ILE A 38 1.46 11.87 -26.51
N GLU A 39 0.25 12.25 -26.06
CA GLU A 39 -0.77 11.34 -25.59
C GLU A 39 -1.22 10.37 -26.70
N ASP A 40 -1.45 10.88 -27.90
CA ASP A 40 -1.90 10.08 -29.05
C ASP A 40 -0.83 9.11 -29.53
N ILE A 41 0.44 9.55 -29.51
CA ILE A 41 1.59 8.74 -29.86
C ILE A 41 1.74 7.58 -28.85
N CYS A 42 1.74 7.90 -27.54
CA CYS A 42 1.85 6.91 -26.48
C CYS A 42 0.67 5.94 -26.51
N TYR A 43 -0.56 6.42 -26.69
CA TYR A 43 -1.74 5.57 -26.80
C TYR A 43 -1.60 4.59 -27.97
N THR A 44 -1.25 5.09 -29.16
CA THR A 44 -1.10 4.25 -30.36
C THR A 44 0.01 3.21 -30.20
N ALA A 45 1.15 3.61 -29.63
CA ALA A 45 2.27 2.71 -29.41
C ALA A 45 1.92 1.60 -28.40
N ASN A 46 1.24 1.97 -27.30
CA ASN A 46 0.94 1.05 -26.22
C ASN A 46 -0.21 0.07 -26.56
N THR A 47 -1.19 0.49 -27.37
CA THR A 47 -2.40 -0.31 -27.66
C THR A 47 -2.41 -0.94 -29.04
N GLY A 48 -1.76 -0.31 -30.01
CA GLY A 48 -1.79 -0.69 -31.43
C GLY A 48 -0.63 -1.59 -31.89
N ARG A 49 0.27 -2.01 -31.00
CA ARG A 49 1.47 -2.77 -31.36
C ARG A 49 1.60 -4.05 -30.53
N SER A 50 2.20 -5.08 -31.16
CA SER A 50 2.59 -6.31 -30.46
C SER A 50 3.78 -6.05 -29.54
N HIS A 51 3.81 -6.75 -28.40
CA HIS A 51 4.91 -6.67 -27.44
C HIS A 51 5.86 -7.85 -27.62
N PHE A 52 7.12 -7.55 -27.96
CA PHE A 52 8.19 -8.52 -28.16
C PHE A 52 9.15 -8.58 -26.94
N SER A 53 10.19 -9.41 -27.05
CA SER A 53 11.12 -9.68 -25.94
C SER A 53 12.00 -8.48 -25.56
N HIS A 54 12.57 -7.75 -26.53
CA HIS A 54 13.35 -6.55 -26.24
C HIS A 54 12.40 -5.37 -26.06
N ARG A 55 12.38 -4.77 -24.88
CA ARG A 55 11.39 -3.76 -24.48
C ARG A 55 12.05 -2.49 -23.97
N LEU A 56 11.45 -1.38 -24.31
CA LEU A 56 11.77 -0.05 -23.81
C LEU A 56 10.50 0.62 -23.30
N ALA A 57 10.55 1.21 -22.12
CA ALA A 57 9.52 2.07 -21.57
C ALA A 57 10.12 3.43 -21.24
N VAL A 58 9.48 4.51 -21.70
CA VAL A 58 9.93 5.89 -21.49
C VAL A 58 8.78 6.70 -20.89
N ILE A 59 9.02 7.35 -19.76
CA ILE A 59 8.08 8.25 -19.09
C ILE A 59 8.49 9.69 -19.43
N ALA A 60 7.58 10.50 -19.93
CA ALA A 60 7.83 11.91 -20.26
C ALA A 60 6.59 12.79 -20.03
N THR A 61 6.83 14.06 -19.68
CA THR A 61 5.79 15.09 -19.50
C THR A 61 5.30 15.67 -20.81
N ASN A 62 6.17 15.75 -21.80
CA ASN A 62 5.92 16.37 -23.10
C ASN A 62 6.80 15.76 -24.21
N LYS A 63 6.53 16.15 -25.43
CA LYS A 63 7.23 15.67 -26.63
C LYS A 63 8.72 15.98 -26.62
N THR A 64 9.13 17.15 -26.14
CA THR A 64 10.54 17.58 -26.09
C THR A 64 11.34 16.70 -25.11
N GLU A 65 10.79 16.42 -23.94
CA GLU A 65 11.39 15.49 -22.96
C GLU A 65 11.46 14.06 -23.51
N LEU A 66 10.38 13.61 -24.19
CA LEU A 66 10.37 12.30 -24.83
C LEU A 66 11.50 12.18 -25.85
N LEU A 67 11.66 13.15 -26.75
CA LEU A 67 12.77 13.17 -27.74
C LEU A 67 14.14 13.14 -27.07
N THR A 68 14.32 13.91 -25.99
CA THR A 68 15.60 13.93 -25.24
C THR A 68 15.91 12.56 -24.69
N LYS A 69 14.93 11.89 -24.07
CA LYS A 69 15.08 10.55 -23.50
C LYS A 69 15.34 9.47 -24.54
N LEU A 70 14.69 9.54 -25.71
CA LEU A 70 14.97 8.61 -26.81
C LEU A 70 16.41 8.75 -27.32
N ARG A 71 16.92 10.00 -27.47
CA ARG A 71 18.33 10.26 -27.83
C ARG A 71 19.31 9.74 -26.77
N GLU A 72 19.01 9.94 -25.49
CA GLU A 72 19.82 9.43 -24.39
C GLU A 72 19.90 7.91 -24.38
N HIS A 73 18.77 7.24 -24.64
CA HIS A 73 18.74 5.78 -24.76
C HIS A 73 19.62 5.28 -25.91
N LEU A 74 19.50 5.86 -27.11
CA LEU A 74 20.34 5.52 -28.27
C LEU A 74 21.83 5.79 -28.02
N ALA A 75 22.15 6.78 -27.18
CA ALA A 75 23.53 7.07 -26.78
C ALA A 75 24.03 6.16 -25.64
N GLY A 76 23.26 5.17 -25.18
CA GLY A 76 23.61 4.27 -24.08
C GLY A 76 23.64 4.93 -22.70
N LYS A 77 23.03 6.12 -22.54
CA LYS A 77 22.97 6.83 -21.26
C LYS A 77 21.84 6.28 -20.38
N LYS A 78 22.13 6.13 -19.08
CA LYS A 78 21.10 5.87 -18.06
C LYS A 78 20.46 7.19 -17.65
N ALA A 79 19.13 7.28 -17.79
CA ALA A 79 18.35 8.45 -17.35
C ALA A 79 17.10 8.03 -16.58
N ILE A 80 16.62 8.91 -15.71
CA ILE A 80 15.39 8.69 -14.93
C ILE A 80 14.20 8.64 -15.89
N GLY A 81 13.34 7.62 -15.71
CA GLY A 81 12.16 7.41 -16.54
C GLY A 81 12.43 6.70 -17.88
N ILE A 82 13.63 6.09 -18.03
CA ILE A 82 13.95 5.17 -19.14
C ILE A 82 14.20 3.78 -18.54
N PHE A 83 13.46 2.80 -18.99
CA PHE A 83 13.55 1.41 -18.56
C PHE A 83 13.67 0.51 -19.79
N SER A 84 14.71 -0.32 -19.85
CA SER A 84 14.89 -1.31 -20.91
C SER A 84 15.10 -2.69 -20.31
N ALA A 85 14.53 -3.70 -20.94
CA ALA A 85 14.68 -5.08 -20.53
C ALA A 85 14.61 -6.03 -21.73
N ASN A 86 15.28 -7.17 -21.62
CA ASN A 86 15.09 -8.30 -22.51
C ASN A 86 14.38 -9.41 -21.73
N LEU A 87 13.16 -9.77 -22.16
CA LEU A 87 12.40 -10.87 -21.60
C LEU A 87 12.63 -12.11 -22.47
N PRO A 88 13.21 -13.19 -21.93
CA PRO A 88 13.40 -14.42 -22.70
C PRO A 88 12.07 -14.92 -23.28
N ASN A 89 12.11 -15.46 -24.50
CA ASN A 89 10.96 -16.14 -25.09
C ASN A 89 10.64 -17.38 -24.21
N ASN A 90 9.40 -17.55 -23.82
CA ASN A 90 8.87 -18.60 -22.94
C ASN A 90 9.01 -18.38 -21.41
N THR A 91 9.21 -17.17 -20.93
CA THR A 91 9.00 -16.88 -19.51
C THR A 91 7.50 -16.87 -19.20
N THR A 92 7.09 -17.65 -18.19
CA THR A 92 5.80 -17.46 -17.54
C THR A 92 5.74 -16.03 -16.98
N ALA A 93 4.59 -15.39 -17.07
CA ALA A 93 4.41 -14.08 -16.44
C ALA A 93 4.79 -14.17 -14.94
N PRO A 94 5.61 -13.25 -14.43
CA PRO A 94 5.96 -13.27 -13.02
C PRO A 94 4.73 -13.02 -12.17
N LYS A 95 4.65 -13.72 -11.02
CA LYS A 95 3.58 -13.52 -10.05
C LYS A 95 3.71 -12.14 -9.40
N VAL A 96 2.59 -11.44 -9.25
CA VAL A 96 2.49 -10.10 -8.70
C VAL A 96 1.81 -10.11 -7.34
N ALA A 97 2.46 -9.56 -6.34
CA ALA A 97 1.88 -9.33 -5.02
C ALA A 97 1.52 -7.84 -4.84
N PHE A 98 0.29 -7.53 -4.45
CA PHE A 98 -0.10 -6.19 -4.01
C PHE A 98 0.07 -6.08 -2.50
N LEU A 99 0.76 -5.01 -2.06
CA LEU A 99 1.02 -4.72 -0.65
C LEU A 99 0.23 -3.47 -0.24
N PHE A 100 -0.71 -3.59 0.67
CA PHE A 100 -1.55 -2.49 1.14
C PHE A 100 -1.01 -1.91 2.44
N THR A 101 -0.81 -0.57 2.47
CA THR A 101 -0.15 0.11 3.59
C THR A 101 -1.02 0.20 4.84
N GLY A 102 -0.41 0.51 5.96
CA GLY A 102 -1.10 0.78 7.23
C GLY A 102 -1.08 2.25 7.62
N GLN A 103 -1.62 2.53 8.80
CA GLN A 103 -1.62 3.86 9.39
C GLN A 103 -0.18 4.37 9.59
N GLY A 104 0.06 5.65 9.27
CA GLY A 104 1.37 6.30 9.23
C GLY A 104 1.83 6.66 7.81
N SER A 105 1.19 6.10 6.78
CA SER A 105 1.46 6.44 5.38
C SER A 105 0.71 7.68 4.90
N GLN A 106 -0.36 8.10 5.59
CA GLN A 106 -1.23 9.21 5.19
C GLN A 106 -0.51 10.57 5.15
N TYR A 107 -0.98 11.45 4.28
CA TYR A 107 -0.65 12.87 4.24
C TYR A 107 -1.75 13.66 3.53
N VAL A 108 -1.88 14.92 3.88
CA VAL A 108 -2.87 15.82 3.27
C VAL A 108 -2.61 15.95 1.76
N ASN A 109 -3.68 15.91 0.96
CA ASN A 109 -3.63 15.88 -0.50
C ASN A 109 -3.06 14.58 -1.12
N MET A 110 -2.98 13.49 -0.36
CA MET A 110 -2.60 12.18 -0.94
C MET A 110 -3.57 11.78 -2.06
N GLY A 111 -3.02 11.42 -3.21
CA GLY A 111 -3.79 11.03 -4.39
C GLY A 111 -4.52 12.17 -5.11
N LYS A 112 -4.36 13.45 -4.73
CA LYS A 112 -5.10 14.58 -5.34
C LYS A 112 -4.88 14.68 -6.85
N GLN A 113 -3.64 14.56 -7.32
CA GLN A 113 -3.33 14.60 -8.74
C GLN A 113 -4.01 13.45 -9.49
N LEU A 114 -4.05 12.24 -8.92
CA LEU A 114 -4.76 11.10 -9.51
C LEU A 114 -6.28 11.34 -9.52
N TYR A 115 -6.83 11.91 -8.46
CA TYR A 115 -8.24 12.29 -8.39
C TYR A 115 -8.61 13.29 -9.49
N GLU A 116 -7.74 14.25 -9.78
CA GLU A 116 -7.95 15.27 -10.81
C GLU A 116 -7.76 14.73 -12.24
N THR A 117 -6.84 13.75 -12.44
CA THR A 117 -6.38 13.33 -13.77
C THR A 117 -6.77 11.91 -14.18
N GLN A 118 -7.21 11.04 -13.25
CA GLN A 118 -7.52 9.64 -13.52
C GLN A 118 -9.00 9.32 -13.21
N PRO A 119 -9.86 9.20 -14.24
CA PRO A 119 -11.30 8.99 -14.03
C PRO A 119 -11.64 7.77 -13.18
N VAL A 120 -10.93 6.64 -13.37
CA VAL A 120 -11.17 5.42 -12.60
C VAL A 120 -10.86 5.63 -11.11
N PHE A 121 -9.74 6.30 -10.80
CA PHE A 121 -9.38 6.62 -9.41
C PHE A 121 -10.43 7.54 -8.78
N ARG A 122 -10.83 8.58 -9.49
CA ARG A 122 -11.87 9.51 -9.03
C ARG A 122 -13.18 8.81 -8.74
N GLN A 123 -13.70 8.01 -9.69
CA GLN A 123 -14.95 7.28 -9.53
C GLN A 123 -14.92 6.32 -8.34
N ALA A 124 -13.79 5.63 -8.15
CA ALA A 124 -13.62 4.73 -7.00
C ALA A 124 -13.60 5.50 -5.67
N LEU A 125 -12.88 6.63 -5.61
CA LEU A 125 -12.82 7.46 -4.41
C LEU A 125 -14.16 8.15 -4.10
N ASP A 126 -14.87 8.64 -5.14
CA ASP A 126 -16.22 9.22 -5.01
C ASP A 126 -17.23 8.19 -4.49
N LYS A 127 -17.12 6.92 -4.95
CA LYS A 127 -17.95 5.84 -4.43
C LYS A 127 -17.67 5.59 -2.93
N CYS A 128 -16.42 5.54 -2.53
CA CYS A 128 -16.05 5.44 -1.11
C CYS A 128 -16.59 6.62 -0.30
N HIS A 129 -16.43 7.85 -0.81
CA HIS A 129 -16.97 9.06 -0.19
C HIS A 129 -18.48 8.98 0.01
N GLN A 130 -19.22 8.56 -1.03
CA GLN A 130 -20.66 8.42 -0.97
C GLN A 130 -21.10 7.42 0.10
N ILE A 131 -20.46 6.25 0.19
CA ILE A 131 -20.76 5.22 1.19
C ILE A 131 -20.45 5.74 2.60
N LEU A 132 -19.32 6.41 2.78
CA LEU A 132 -18.87 6.94 4.08
C LEU A 132 -19.64 8.17 4.55
N SER A 133 -20.43 8.80 3.69
CA SER A 133 -21.14 10.06 4.01
C SER A 133 -22.10 9.96 5.21
N SER A 134 -22.66 8.77 5.48
CA SER A 134 -23.52 8.50 6.64
C SER A 134 -22.75 7.98 7.87
N MET A 135 -21.45 7.69 7.73
CA MET A 135 -20.62 7.04 8.75
C MET A 135 -19.59 8.00 9.36
N LEU A 136 -19.23 9.06 8.65
CA LEU A 136 -18.25 10.06 9.08
C LEU A 136 -18.94 11.39 9.37
N GLU A 137 -18.55 12.08 10.44
CA GLU A 137 -19.05 13.42 10.77
C GLU A 137 -18.58 14.49 9.78
N LYS A 138 -17.40 14.31 9.19
CA LYS A 138 -16.83 15.19 8.16
C LYS A 138 -16.66 14.41 6.86
N SER A 139 -16.88 15.12 5.75
CA SER A 139 -16.72 14.58 4.42
C SER A 139 -15.30 13.98 4.23
N LEU A 140 -15.21 12.77 3.67
CA LEU A 140 -13.93 12.14 3.33
C LEU A 140 -13.08 13.05 2.44
N LEU A 141 -13.69 13.69 1.43
CA LEU A 141 -12.98 14.55 0.49
C LEU A 141 -12.48 15.84 1.17
N ASP A 142 -13.23 16.40 2.11
CA ASP A 142 -12.77 17.59 2.88
C ASP A 142 -11.61 17.23 3.82
N VAL A 143 -11.57 16.01 4.33
CA VAL A 143 -10.46 15.50 5.15
C VAL A 143 -9.22 15.26 4.29
N LEU A 144 -9.40 14.68 3.11
CA LEU A 144 -8.29 14.40 2.18
C LEU A 144 -7.74 15.66 1.51
N TYR A 145 -8.64 16.56 1.07
CA TYR A 145 -8.34 17.73 0.24
C TYR A 145 -8.87 19.02 0.87
N PRO A 146 -8.38 19.39 2.07
CA PRO A 146 -8.88 20.56 2.77
C PRO A 146 -8.64 21.83 1.97
N VAL A 147 -9.65 22.69 1.89
CA VAL A 147 -9.47 24.06 1.38
C VAL A 147 -8.77 24.83 2.49
N SER A 148 -7.55 25.30 2.22
CA SER A 148 -6.73 26.01 3.19
C SER A 148 -7.33 27.38 3.52
N GLU A 149 -8.10 27.46 4.60
CA GLU A 149 -8.34 28.72 5.28
C GLU A 149 -7.26 28.90 6.35
N ASN A 150 -6.31 29.82 6.10
CA ASN A 150 -5.28 30.27 7.05
C ASN A 150 -4.13 29.31 7.40
N GLY A 151 -3.69 28.40 6.52
CA GLY A 151 -2.40 27.69 6.71
C GLY A 151 -2.34 26.74 7.93
N LYS A 152 -3.45 26.48 8.61
CA LYS A 152 -3.51 25.47 9.65
C LYS A 152 -3.67 24.11 8.97
N GLU A 153 -2.64 23.28 9.09
CA GLU A 153 -2.73 21.86 8.69
C GLU A 153 -3.98 21.23 9.31
N ASN A 154 -4.78 20.59 8.45
CA ASN A 154 -5.98 19.92 8.91
C ASN A 154 -5.57 18.70 9.75
N SER A 155 -5.65 18.83 11.07
CA SER A 155 -5.31 17.75 12.00
C SER A 155 -6.26 16.54 11.93
N LEU A 156 -7.41 16.66 11.24
CA LEU A 156 -8.43 15.60 11.17
C LEU A 156 -7.91 14.33 10.53
N LEU A 157 -7.12 14.43 9.45
CA LEU A 157 -6.56 13.26 8.79
C LEU A 157 -5.68 12.40 9.72
N ASN A 158 -5.11 12.98 10.78
CA ASN A 158 -4.31 12.26 11.78
C ASN A 158 -5.13 11.66 12.92
N GLN A 159 -6.42 11.95 12.97
CA GLN A 159 -7.33 11.28 13.90
C GLN A 159 -7.70 9.91 13.34
N THR A 160 -7.54 8.85 14.14
CA THR A 160 -7.74 7.46 13.73
C THR A 160 -9.10 7.21 13.09
N ALA A 161 -10.15 7.89 13.57
CA ALA A 161 -11.49 7.83 13.00
C ALA A 161 -11.56 8.25 11.52
N TYR A 162 -10.67 9.13 11.08
CA TYR A 162 -10.56 9.56 9.68
C TYR A 162 -9.41 8.92 8.94
N THR A 163 -8.27 8.67 9.62
CA THR A 163 -7.08 8.06 9.00
C THR A 163 -7.41 6.73 8.34
N GLN A 164 -8.10 5.84 9.07
CA GLN A 164 -8.37 4.49 8.60
C GLN A 164 -9.30 4.46 7.39
N PRO A 165 -10.48 5.12 7.38
CA PRO A 165 -11.32 5.19 6.19
C PRO A 165 -10.65 5.91 5.02
N ALA A 166 -9.82 6.93 5.28
CA ALA A 166 -9.11 7.67 4.24
C ALA A 166 -8.06 6.80 3.54
N LEU A 167 -7.25 6.06 4.30
CA LEU A 167 -6.28 5.10 3.75
C LEU A 167 -6.99 4.00 2.97
N PHE A 168 -8.01 3.38 3.54
CA PHE A 168 -8.80 2.37 2.84
C PHE A 168 -9.29 2.89 1.48
N SER A 169 -9.87 4.08 1.46
CA SER A 169 -10.47 4.65 0.24
C SER A 169 -9.41 4.97 -0.83
N ILE A 170 -8.28 5.55 -0.44
CA ILE A 170 -7.15 5.84 -1.36
C ILE A 170 -6.56 4.55 -1.92
N GLU A 171 -6.33 3.56 -1.07
CA GLU A 171 -5.73 2.29 -1.48
C GLU A 171 -6.68 1.47 -2.36
N TYR A 172 -7.97 1.46 -2.05
CA TYR A 172 -8.98 0.88 -2.93
C TYR A 172 -9.01 1.56 -4.30
N ALA A 173 -9.00 2.89 -4.34
CA ALA A 173 -8.99 3.64 -5.60
C ALA A 173 -7.69 3.42 -6.40
N LEU A 174 -6.53 3.30 -5.74
CA LEU A 174 -5.26 2.93 -6.38
C LEU A 174 -5.32 1.51 -6.96
N ALA A 175 -5.85 0.55 -6.22
CA ALA A 175 -6.00 -0.83 -6.70
C ALA A 175 -6.91 -0.89 -7.94
N GLN A 176 -8.05 -0.18 -7.93
CA GLN A 176 -8.95 -0.08 -9.09
C GLN A 176 -8.26 0.53 -10.30
N LEU A 177 -7.40 1.53 -10.11
CA LEU A 177 -6.63 2.14 -11.19
C LEU A 177 -5.65 1.13 -11.81
N TRP A 178 -4.88 0.38 -11.01
CA TRP A 178 -3.98 -0.66 -11.51
C TRP A 178 -4.72 -1.78 -12.23
N LEU A 179 -5.85 -2.24 -11.66
CA LEU A 179 -6.71 -3.24 -12.30
C LEU A 179 -7.23 -2.76 -13.66
N SER A 180 -7.59 -1.47 -13.78
CA SER A 180 -8.05 -0.87 -15.04
C SER A 180 -6.95 -0.82 -16.10
N TRP A 181 -5.70 -0.82 -15.71
CA TRP A 181 -4.54 -0.92 -16.61
C TRP A 181 -4.13 -2.36 -16.91
N GLY A 182 -4.88 -3.34 -16.41
CA GLY A 182 -4.61 -4.76 -16.63
C GLY A 182 -3.56 -5.37 -15.70
N VAL A 183 -3.06 -4.61 -14.72
CA VAL A 183 -2.16 -5.13 -13.69
C VAL A 183 -3.01 -5.75 -12.58
N LYS A 184 -2.94 -7.09 -12.47
CA LYS A 184 -3.74 -7.86 -11.50
C LYS A 184 -2.82 -8.53 -10.50
N PRO A 185 -3.19 -8.57 -9.22
CA PRO A 185 -2.44 -9.35 -8.23
C PRO A 185 -2.75 -10.85 -8.34
N ASP A 186 -1.73 -11.68 -8.15
CA ASP A 186 -1.89 -13.11 -7.89
C ASP A 186 -2.10 -13.36 -6.39
N VAL A 187 -1.60 -12.45 -5.55
CA VAL A 187 -1.79 -12.46 -4.10
C VAL A 187 -1.87 -11.04 -3.56
N VAL A 188 -2.57 -10.87 -2.46
CA VAL A 188 -2.63 -9.61 -1.72
C VAL A 188 -2.14 -9.81 -0.29
N ILE A 189 -1.47 -8.80 0.26
CA ILE A 189 -1.07 -8.72 1.65
C ILE A 189 -1.28 -7.29 2.12
N GLY A 190 -1.80 -7.09 3.32
CA GLY A 190 -1.93 -5.79 3.91
C GLY A 190 -1.03 -5.63 5.14
N HIS A 191 -0.99 -4.42 5.71
CA HIS A 191 -0.41 -4.17 7.02
C HIS A 191 -1.46 -3.47 7.90
N SER A 192 -1.99 -4.17 8.90
CA SER A 192 -3.04 -3.67 9.79
C SER A 192 -4.28 -3.18 9.00
N VAL A 193 -4.51 -1.86 8.89
CA VAL A 193 -5.58 -1.26 8.08
C VAL A 193 -5.58 -1.79 6.65
N GLY A 194 -4.40 -1.95 6.06
CA GLY A 194 -4.24 -2.44 4.69
C GLY A 194 -4.79 -3.85 4.46
N GLU A 195 -4.90 -4.69 5.50
CA GLU A 195 -5.50 -6.02 5.33
C GLU A 195 -7.01 -5.95 5.07
N TYR A 196 -7.70 -4.93 5.58
CA TYR A 196 -9.11 -4.68 5.24
C TYR A 196 -9.27 -4.34 3.76
N VAL A 197 -8.34 -3.54 3.21
CA VAL A 197 -8.34 -3.24 1.76
C VAL A 197 -7.99 -4.48 0.96
N ALA A 198 -6.96 -5.22 1.35
CA ALA A 198 -6.55 -6.47 0.71
C ALA A 198 -7.72 -7.47 0.66
N ALA A 199 -8.42 -7.65 1.77
CA ALA A 199 -9.59 -8.53 1.87
C ALA A 199 -10.76 -8.07 0.99
N CYS A 200 -11.02 -6.76 0.90
CA CYS A 200 -12.02 -6.20 0.01
C CYS A 200 -11.65 -6.47 -1.48
N ILE A 201 -10.40 -6.26 -1.87
CA ILE A 201 -9.91 -6.54 -3.23
C ILE A 201 -9.93 -8.04 -3.53
N ALA A 202 -9.66 -8.88 -2.53
CA ALA A 202 -9.74 -10.34 -2.66
C ALA A 202 -11.18 -10.88 -2.65
N GLY A 203 -12.19 -10.05 -2.39
CA GLY A 203 -13.59 -10.43 -2.39
C GLY A 203 -14.07 -11.12 -1.11
N VAL A 204 -13.35 -10.96 0.00
CA VAL A 204 -13.79 -11.47 1.32
C VAL A 204 -15.06 -10.77 1.77
N PHE A 205 -15.19 -9.49 1.49
CA PHE A 205 -16.40 -8.70 1.71
C PHE A 205 -16.53 -7.60 0.66
N SER A 206 -17.75 -7.07 0.53
CA SER A 206 -18.06 -5.97 -0.39
C SER A 206 -17.31 -4.67 -0.02
N LEU A 207 -17.24 -3.71 -0.95
CA LEU A 207 -16.71 -2.38 -0.66
C LEU A 207 -17.50 -1.70 0.46
N GLU A 208 -18.81 -1.82 0.43
CA GLU A 208 -19.74 -1.27 1.42
C GLU A 208 -19.46 -1.83 2.81
N ASP A 209 -19.31 -3.16 2.91
CA ASP A 209 -19.00 -3.85 4.15
C ASP A 209 -17.60 -3.53 4.66
N GLY A 210 -16.60 -3.47 3.77
CA GLY A 210 -15.23 -3.08 4.12
C GLY A 210 -15.14 -1.66 4.67
N LEU A 211 -15.83 -0.70 4.04
CA LEU A 211 -15.91 0.68 4.52
C LEU A 211 -16.66 0.79 5.85
N LYS A 212 -17.72 0.01 6.05
CA LYS A 212 -18.45 -0.07 7.31
C LYS A 212 -17.56 -0.58 8.45
N LEU A 213 -16.82 -1.66 8.21
CA LEU A 213 -15.88 -2.22 9.19
C LEU A 213 -14.78 -1.22 9.55
N ILE A 214 -14.14 -0.61 8.56
CA ILE A 214 -13.00 0.26 8.80
C ILE A 214 -13.41 1.60 9.44
N ALA A 215 -14.57 2.14 9.12
CA ALA A 215 -15.12 3.31 9.76
C ALA A 215 -15.46 3.04 11.24
N ALA A 216 -16.11 1.91 11.54
CA ALA A 216 -16.38 1.48 12.90
C ALA A 216 -15.08 1.26 13.68
N ARG A 217 -14.09 0.56 13.10
CA ARG A 217 -12.78 0.32 13.70
C ARG A 217 -12.08 1.64 14.06
N GLY A 218 -12.01 2.59 13.13
CA GLY A 218 -11.38 3.88 13.34
C GLY A 218 -12.08 4.70 14.43
N ARG A 219 -13.42 4.77 14.40
CA ARG A 219 -14.23 5.48 15.37
C ARG A 219 -14.08 4.90 16.79
N LEU A 220 -14.21 3.57 16.91
CA LEU A 220 -14.13 2.90 18.21
C LEU A 220 -12.74 3.00 18.83
N MET A 221 -11.68 2.86 18.03
CA MET A 221 -10.31 3.08 18.50
C MET A 221 -10.07 4.51 18.96
N GLN A 222 -10.63 5.51 18.24
CA GLN A 222 -10.50 6.93 18.61
C GLN A 222 -11.17 7.26 19.96
N GLN A 223 -12.18 6.51 20.36
CA GLN A 223 -12.93 6.71 21.61
C GLN A 223 -12.24 6.07 22.82
N LEU A 224 -11.22 5.25 22.62
CA LEU A 224 -10.49 4.62 23.70
C LEU A 224 -9.67 5.65 24.49
N PRO A 225 -9.39 5.39 25.79
CA PRO A 225 -8.54 6.27 26.61
C PRO A 225 -7.16 6.49 26.00
N SER A 226 -6.65 7.71 26.08
CA SER A 226 -5.28 8.07 25.76
C SER A 226 -4.30 7.51 26.80
N GLY A 227 -2.98 7.54 26.50
CA GLY A 227 -1.91 7.11 27.42
C GLY A 227 -1.25 5.79 27.04
N GLY A 228 -1.68 5.18 25.94
CA GLY A 228 -0.96 4.08 25.34
C GLY A 228 0.12 4.57 24.37
N GLU A 229 1.24 3.83 24.28
CA GLU A 229 2.38 4.14 23.41
C GLU A 229 2.73 2.96 22.51
N MET A 230 3.39 3.27 21.40
CA MET A 230 4.00 2.29 20.50
C MET A 230 5.46 2.64 20.24
N VAL A 231 6.32 1.64 20.26
CA VAL A 231 7.77 1.82 20.07
C VAL A 231 8.31 0.75 19.12
N SER A 232 9.07 1.20 18.12
CA SER A 232 9.86 0.32 17.26
C SER A 232 11.16 -0.05 17.98
N VAL A 233 11.48 -1.34 18.01
CA VAL A 233 12.65 -1.93 18.66
C VAL A 233 13.51 -2.63 17.60
N LEU A 234 14.79 -2.28 17.52
CA LEU A 234 15.75 -2.89 16.60
C LEU A 234 16.37 -4.16 17.20
N ALA A 235 15.57 -5.20 17.35
CA ALA A 235 15.97 -6.50 17.87
C ALA A 235 15.12 -7.63 17.27
N SER A 236 15.52 -8.89 17.50
CA SER A 236 14.73 -10.06 17.10
C SER A 236 13.46 -10.20 17.93
N GLU A 237 12.45 -10.87 17.36
CA GLU A 237 11.19 -11.18 18.06
C GLU A 237 11.44 -11.91 19.39
N SER A 238 12.35 -12.89 19.42
CA SER A 238 12.66 -13.66 20.63
C SER A 238 13.19 -12.77 21.77
N LEU A 239 14.11 -11.85 21.44
CA LEU A 239 14.69 -10.93 22.45
C LEU A 239 13.64 -9.94 22.97
N VAL A 240 12.77 -9.41 22.08
CA VAL A 240 11.69 -8.52 22.48
C VAL A 240 10.65 -9.25 23.30
N SER A 241 10.27 -10.48 22.93
CA SER A 241 9.34 -11.33 23.69
C SER A 241 9.84 -11.59 25.10
N GLU A 242 11.15 -11.91 25.28
CA GLU A 242 11.77 -12.06 26.59
C GLU A 242 11.70 -10.77 27.41
N ALA A 243 11.99 -9.63 26.77
CA ALA A 243 12.00 -8.32 27.45
C ALA A 243 10.61 -7.90 27.94
N ILE A 244 9.54 -8.20 27.21
CA ILE A 244 8.17 -7.85 27.57
C ILE A 244 7.45 -8.91 28.41
N ALA A 245 7.98 -10.13 28.53
CA ALA A 245 7.34 -11.24 29.24
C ALA A 245 6.87 -10.89 30.67
N PRO A 246 7.67 -10.17 31.52
CA PRO A 246 7.24 -9.73 32.84
C PRO A 246 6.05 -8.73 32.79
N TYR A 247 5.81 -8.11 31.68
CA TYR A 247 4.81 -7.04 31.47
C TYR A 247 3.70 -7.44 30.50
N SER A 248 3.51 -8.73 30.24
CA SER A 248 2.58 -9.27 29.23
C SER A 248 1.10 -8.91 29.46
N SER A 249 0.73 -8.46 30.65
CA SER A 249 -0.61 -7.91 30.93
C SER A 249 -0.78 -6.46 30.46
N GLN A 250 0.31 -5.72 30.21
CA GLN A 250 0.31 -4.29 29.92
C GLN A 250 0.91 -3.95 28.54
N VAL A 251 1.80 -4.81 28.03
CA VAL A 251 2.51 -4.59 26.76
C VAL A 251 2.45 -5.85 25.90
N SER A 252 2.23 -5.63 24.60
CA SER A 252 2.16 -6.68 23.58
C SER A 252 3.12 -6.37 22.42
N ILE A 253 3.52 -7.40 21.66
CA ILE A 253 4.08 -7.17 20.33
C ILE A 253 2.93 -6.76 19.42
N ALA A 254 3.07 -5.61 18.75
CA ALA A 254 2.09 -5.08 17.82
C ALA A 254 2.40 -5.45 16.36
N ALA A 255 3.68 -5.53 15.98
CA ALA A 255 4.07 -5.90 14.65
C ALA A 255 5.48 -6.53 14.61
N ILE A 256 5.64 -7.50 13.73
CA ILE A 256 6.91 -8.08 13.30
C ILE A 256 7.13 -7.62 11.85
N ASN A 257 7.84 -6.49 11.69
CA ASN A 257 8.02 -5.83 10.39
C ASN A 257 9.28 -6.29 9.66
N GLY A 258 10.14 -7.03 10.32
CA GLY A 258 11.37 -7.57 9.76
C GLY A 258 12.15 -8.39 10.80
N PRO A 259 13.22 -9.08 10.41
CA PRO A 259 14.00 -9.96 11.31
C PRO A 259 14.55 -9.25 12.57
N LYS A 260 14.74 -7.93 12.48
CA LYS A 260 15.19 -7.07 13.60
C LYS A 260 14.38 -5.77 13.66
N SER A 261 13.11 -5.83 13.33
CA SER A 261 12.21 -4.66 13.34
C SER A 261 10.89 -5.05 13.96
N ILE A 262 10.79 -4.88 15.28
CA ILE A 262 9.64 -5.27 16.07
C ILE A 262 8.98 -4.01 16.62
N VAL A 263 7.65 -3.97 16.68
CA VAL A 263 6.91 -2.91 17.34
C VAL A 263 6.25 -3.47 18.60
N ILE A 264 6.47 -2.81 19.73
CA ILE A 264 5.75 -3.07 20.98
C ILE A 264 4.72 -1.99 21.22
N SER A 265 3.62 -2.35 21.88
CA SER A 265 2.47 -1.49 22.10
C SER A 265 1.85 -1.79 23.47
N GLY A 266 1.46 -0.76 24.21
CA GLY A 266 0.86 -0.93 25.52
C GLY A 266 0.83 0.33 26.37
N VAL A 267 0.80 0.16 27.69
CA VAL A 267 0.77 1.24 28.68
C VAL A 267 2.08 2.05 28.61
N GLY A 268 1.98 3.38 28.43
CA GLY A 268 3.13 4.25 28.18
C GLY A 268 4.22 4.16 29.25
N GLU A 269 3.87 4.21 30.54
CA GLU A 269 4.82 4.10 31.64
C GLU A 269 5.61 2.78 31.59
N THR A 270 4.93 1.68 31.27
CA THR A 270 5.56 0.35 31.16
C THR A 270 6.45 0.26 29.93
N ILE A 271 6.05 0.85 28.82
CA ILE A 271 6.86 0.96 27.59
C ILE A 271 8.16 1.69 27.87
N GLN A 272 8.14 2.80 28.65
CA GLN A 272 9.33 3.55 29.00
C GLN A 272 10.33 2.71 29.80
N VAL A 273 9.85 1.97 30.84
CA VAL A 273 10.69 1.06 31.62
C VAL A 273 11.35 -0.02 30.74
N ILE A 274 10.60 -0.57 29.77
CA ILE A 274 11.15 -1.56 28.84
C ILE A 274 12.21 -0.92 27.93
N CYS A 275 11.96 0.29 27.41
CA CYS A 275 12.90 1.01 26.55
C CYS A 275 14.22 1.33 27.27
N GLU A 276 14.17 1.73 28.55
CA GLU A 276 15.37 1.95 29.38
C GLU A 276 16.21 0.68 29.50
N ARG A 277 15.59 -0.46 29.86
CA ARG A 277 16.27 -1.76 29.96
C ARG A 277 16.85 -2.24 28.62
N LEU A 278 16.16 -1.99 27.50
CA LEU A 278 16.67 -2.30 26.17
C LEU A 278 17.87 -1.42 25.81
N SER A 279 17.81 -0.14 26.18
CA SER A 279 18.90 0.82 25.96
C SER A 279 20.17 0.44 26.76
N GLU A 280 20.04 -0.03 28.01
CA GLU A 280 21.16 -0.56 28.80
C GLU A 280 21.87 -1.74 28.11
N LYS A 281 21.12 -2.53 27.33
CA LYS A 281 21.65 -3.63 26.50
C LYS A 281 22.14 -3.15 25.11
N GLY A 282 22.18 -1.84 24.84
CA GLY A 282 22.60 -1.26 23.57
C GLY A 282 21.59 -1.42 22.41
N ILE A 283 20.34 -1.78 22.71
CA ILE A 283 19.28 -1.96 21.73
C ILE A 283 18.59 -0.63 21.46
N LYS A 284 18.53 -0.23 20.18
CA LYS A 284 17.91 1.03 19.77
C LYS A 284 16.40 0.91 19.75
N THR A 285 15.72 1.91 20.28
CA THR A 285 14.28 2.06 20.27
C THR A 285 13.89 3.40 19.63
N LYS A 286 12.70 3.48 19.03
CA LYS A 286 12.16 4.71 18.48
C LYS A 286 10.65 4.76 18.75
N GLN A 287 10.22 5.80 19.46
CA GLN A 287 8.80 6.06 19.69
C GLN A 287 8.09 6.38 18.36
N LEU A 288 6.90 5.82 18.18
CA LEU A 288 6.05 6.07 17.04
C LEU A 288 5.03 7.17 17.37
N GLN A 289 4.75 8.03 16.40
CA GLN A 289 3.72 9.05 16.55
C GLN A 289 2.34 8.46 16.25
N VAL A 290 1.69 7.94 17.28
CA VAL A 290 0.38 7.33 17.20
C VAL A 290 -0.52 7.88 18.29
N SER A 291 -1.85 7.82 18.08
CA SER A 291 -2.83 8.30 19.06
C SER A 291 -3.11 7.28 20.18
N HIS A 292 -2.96 6.00 19.89
CA HIS A 292 -3.31 4.89 20.78
C HIS A 292 -2.34 3.71 20.61
N ALA A 293 -2.35 2.80 21.57
CA ALA A 293 -1.55 1.57 21.53
C ALA A 293 -2.26 0.46 20.73
N PHE A 294 -2.22 0.57 19.41
CA PHE A 294 -2.84 -0.42 18.52
C PHE A 294 -2.21 -1.80 18.67
N HIS A 295 -2.97 -2.84 18.33
CA HIS A 295 -2.54 -4.24 18.44
C HIS A 295 -2.04 -4.63 19.84
N SER A 296 -2.75 -4.16 20.87
CA SER A 296 -2.50 -4.49 22.27
C SER A 296 -3.80 -4.74 23.01
N ARG A 297 -3.70 -5.19 24.25
CA ARG A 297 -4.85 -5.37 25.15
C ARG A 297 -5.65 -4.09 25.41
N LEU A 298 -5.04 -2.92 25.23
CA LEU A 298 -5.73 -1.64 25.35
C LEU A 298 -6.84 -1.45 24.30
N MET A 299 -6.87 -2.31 23.27
CA MET A 299 -7.95 -2.34 22.27
C MET A 299 -9.13 -3.23 22.69
N GLU A 300 -8.99 -4.10 23.70
CA GLU A 300 -10.04 -5.04 24.11
C GLU A 300 -11.41 -4.37 24.42
N PRO A 301 -11.50 -3.17 25.04
CA PRO A 301 -12.78 -2.57 25.38
C PRO A 301 -13.69 -2.29 24.18
N MET A 302 -13.14 -2.11 22.97
CA MET A 302 -13.93 -1.86 21.75
C MET A 302 -14.43 -3.13 21.05
N LEU A 303 -13.93 -4.31 21.38
CA LEU A 303 -14.16 -5.52 20.61
C LEU A 303 -15.63 -5.92 20.54
N ALA A 304 -16.37 -5.77 21.66
CA ALA A 304 -17.78 -6.13 21.72
C ALA A 304 -18.63 -5.26 20.77
N GLU A 305 -18.38 -3.94 20.76
CA GLU A 305 -19.09 -3.01 19.87
C GLU A 305 -18.69 -3.22 18.42
N PHE A 306 -17.40 -3.46 18.14
CA PHE A 306 -16.95 -3.81 16.81
C PHE A 306 -17.58 -5.11 16.29
N ALA A 307 -17.72 -6.12 17.15
CA ALA A 307 -18.37 -7.38 16.80
C ALA A 307 -19.85 -7.19 16.44
N VAL A 308 -20.56 -6.22 17.05
CA VAL A 308 -21.94 -5.88 16.65
C VAL A 308 -21.99 -5.43 15.20
N VAL A 309 -21.11 -4.51 14.81
CA VAL A 309 -21.04 -4.03 13.42
C VAL A 309 -20.62 -5.17 12.48
N GLY A 310 -19.63 -5.97 12.88
CA GLY A 310 -19.14 -7.08 12.06
C GLY A 310 -20.15 -8.19 11.81
N LYS A 311 -21.18 -8.37 12.67
CA LYS A 311 -22.29 -9.31 12.44
C LYS A 311 -23.19 -8.94 11.27
N GLU A 312 -23.19 -7.68 10.87
CA GLU A 312 -23.97 -7.19 9.74
C GLU A 312 -23.26 -7.33 8.40
N VAL A 313 -22.02 -7.81 8.41
CA VAL A 313 -21.16 -7.97 7.23
C VAL A 313 -21.27 -9.36 6.66
N THR A 314 -21.34 -9.44 5.34
CA THR A 314 -21.30 -10.72 4.61
C THR A 314 -19.84 -11.08 4.28
N TYR A 315 -19.38 -12.19 4.83
CA TYR A 315 -18.03 -12.71 4.57
C TYR A 315 -18.08 -13.85 3.54
N SER A 316 -17.11 -13.86 2.62
CA SER A 316 -16.95 -14.87 1.58
C SER A 316 -15.50 -15.37 1.51
N PRO A 317 -15.24 -16.57 1.03
CA PRO A 317 -13.89 -17.03 0.75
C PRO A 317 -13.20 -16.07 -0.25
N PRO A 318 -11.90 -15.77 -0.07
CA PRO A 318 -11.16 -14.91 -0.97
C PRO A 318 -11.09 -15.51 -2.38
N GLN A 319 -11.20 -14.66 -3.40
CA GLN A 319 -11.09 -15.01 -4.82
C GLN A 319 -9.67 -14.80 -5.36
N ILE A 320 -8.86 -14.07 -4.63
CA ILE A 320 -7.42 -13.85 -4.86
C ILE A 320 -6.72 -14.32 -3.59
N ASP A 321 -5.59 -15.00 -3.73
CA ASP A 321 -4.80 -15.43 -2.59
C ASP A 321 -4.49 -14.25 -1.67
N LEU A 322 -4.59 -14.47 -0.36
CA LEU A 322 -4.38 -13.45 0.64
C LEU A 322 -3.45 -13.99 1.73
N ILE A 323 -2.47 -13.17 2.14
CA ILE A 323 -1.62 -13.48 3.29
C ILE A 323 -2.21 -12.83 4.54
N SER A 324 -2.52 -13.65 5.55
CA SER A 324 -3.08 -13.19 6.82
C SER A 324 -2.05 -12.44 7.66
N ASN A 325 -2.38 -11.26 8.18
CA ASN A 325 -1.54 -10.54 9.15
C ASN A 325 -1.41 -11.27 10.48
N VAL A 326 -2.43 -12.03 10.87
CA VAL A 326 -2.45 -12.75 12.15
C VAL A 326 -1.48 -13.93 12.15
N THR A 327 -1.39 -14.65 11.02
CA THR A 327 -0.59 -15.87 10.93
C THR A 327 0.70 -15.69 10.12
N GLY A 328 0.79 -14.69 9.26
CA GLY A 328 1.87 -14.52 8.27
C GLY A 328 1.88 -15.61 7.20
N LYS A 329 0.76 -16.32 7.01
CA LYS A 329 0.62 -17.45 6.09
C LYS A 329 -0.53 -17.19 5.11
N PRO A 330 -0.63 -17.95 4.00
CA PRO A 330 -1.82 -17.92 3.16
C PRO A 330 -3.08 -18.13 4.02
N ALA A 331 -4.05 -17.22 3.85
CA ALA A 331 -5.29 -17.24 4.60
C ALA A 331 -6.09 -18.50 4.28
N THR A 332 -6.71 -19.04 5.31
CA THR A 332 -7.63 -20.18 5.20
C THR A 332 -9.07 -19.70 5.42
N ALA A 333 -10.00 -20.60 5.74
CA ALA A 333 -11.41 -20.26 5.92
C ALA A 333 -11.65 -19.24 7.05
N GLU A 334 -10.72 -19.09 7.99
CA GLU A 334 -10.86 -18.18 9.14
C GLU A 334 -11.03 -16.72 8.72
N ILE A 335 -10.38 -16.27 7.62
CA ILE A 335 -10.48 -14.86 7.17
C ILE A 335 -11.90 -14.47 6.76
N SER A 336 -12.74 -15.47 6.45
CA SER A 336 -14.15 -15.31 6.10
C SER A 336 -15.07 -15.40 7.33
N THR A 337 -14.55 -15.11 8.52
CA THR A 337 -15.31 -15.15 9.77
C THR A 337 -15.20 -13.84 10.53
N LEU A 338 -16.24 -13.49 11.29
CA LEU A 338 -16.22 -12.32 12.18
C LEU A 338 -15.11 -12.45 13.23
N GLU A 339 -14.88 -13.64 13.74
CA GLU A 339 -13.91 -13.94 14.79
C GLU A 339 -12.51 -13.54 14.37
N TYR A 340 -12.15 -13.77 13.10
CA TYR A 340 -10.86 -13.32 12.55
C TYR A 340 -10.69 -11.80 12.66
N TRP A 341 -11.67 -11.03 12.23
CA TRP A 341 -11.60 -9.56 12.20
C TRP A 341 -11.64 -8.93 13.60
N VAL A 342 -12.34 -9.55 14.54
CA VAL A 342 -12.29 -9.16 15.96
C VAL A 342 -10.92 -9.45 16.55
N ASN A 343 -10.38 -10.65 16.29
CA ASN A 343 -9.06 -11.05 16.77
C ASN A 343 -7.93 -10.19 16.19
N HIS A 344 -8.02 -9.86 14.90
CA HIS A 344 -7.06 -9.01 14.16
C HIS A 344 -6.80 -7.66 14.84
N ILE A 345 -7.76 -7.11 15.59
CA ILE A 345 -7.61 -5.80 16.28
C ILE A 345 -6.50 -5.84 17.33
N CYS A 346 -6.35 -6.95 18.03
CA CYS A 346 -5.42 -7.10 19.15
C CYS A 346 -4.17 -7.92 18.81
N GLN A 347 -4.23 -8.76 17.76
CA GLN A 347 -3.10 -9.62 17.39
C GLN A 347 -1.99 -8.85 16.67
N PRO A 348 -0.73 -9.31 16.81
CA PRO A 348 0.40 -8.69 16.11
C PRO A 348 0.27 -8.84 14.59
N VAL A 349 0.74 -7.83 13.87
CA VAL A 349 0.91 -7.88 12.42
C VAL A 349 2.18 -8.65 12.10
N ARG A 350 2.06 -9.86 11.55
CA ARG A 350 3.17 -10.76 11.18
C ARG A 350 3.64 -10.50 9.73
N PHE A 351 4.01 -9.24 9.44
CA PHE A 351 4.38 -8.83 8.10
C PHE A 351 5.65 -9.55 7.59
N ALA A 352 6.66 -9.72 8.45
CA ALA A 352 7.89 -10.41 8.08
C ALA A 352 7.64 -11.87 7.66
N ASP A 353 6.79 -12.59 8.40
CA ASP A 353 6.41 -13.97 8.07
C ASP A 353 5.61 -14.03 6.77
N GLY A 354 4.75 -13.02 6.54
CA GLY A 354 4.02 -12.88 5.29
C GLY A 354 4.94 -12.69 4.08
N MET A 355 5.97 -11.84 4.21
CA MET A 355 6.97 -11.64 3.16
C MET A 355 7.79 -12.91 2.91
N GLU A 356 8.13 -13.66 3.96
CA GLU A 356 8.80 -14.95 3.83
C GLU A 356 7.90 -15.97 3.10
N SER A 357 6.61 -16.03 3.44
CA SER A 357 5.64 -16.89 2.74
C SER A 357 5.57 -16.56 1.25
N LEU A 358 5.53 -15.27 0.88
CA LEU A 358 5.55 -14.84 -0.52
C LEU A 358 6.84 -15.24 -1.24
N HIS A 359 7.98 -15.13 -0.56
CA HIS A 359 9.27 -15.56 -1.13
C HIS A 359 9.32 -17.07 -1.39
N GLN A 360 8.87 -17.88 -0.42
CA GLN A 360 8.80 -19.33 -0.54
C GLN A 360 7.90 -19.80 -1.70
N GLU A 361 6.87 -19.02 -2.03
CA GLU A 361 5.96 -19.26 -3.15
C GLU A 361 6.42 -18.64 -4.48
N ASN A 362 7.67 -18.11 -4.54
CA ASN A 362 8.31 -17.52 -5.72
C ASN A 362 7.58 -16.29 -6.28
N TYR A 363 7.02 -15.43 -5.41
CA TYR A 363 6.57 -14.11 -5.83
C TYR A 363 7.79 -13.20 -6.09
N GLN A 364 7.82 -12.53 -7.25
CA GLN A 364 8.97 -11.76 -7.73
C GLN A 364 8.68 -10.27 -7.89
N ILE A 365 7.41 -9.92 -8.14
CA ILE A 365 6.99 -8.54 -8.30
C ILE A 365 6.13 -8.12 -7.11
N PHE A 366 6.57 -7.08 -6.43
CA PHE A 366 5.87 -6.48 -5.30
C PHE A 366 5.45 -5.07 -5.68
N LEU A 367 4.14 -4.81 -5.67
CA LEU A 367 3.56 -3.50 -5.95
C LEU A 367 2.90 -2.97 -4.69
N GLU A 368 3.46 -1.91 -4.14
CA GLU A 368 2.88 -1.25 -2.97
C GLU A 368 1.73 -0.35 -3.39
N ILE A 369 0.56 -0.61 -2.80
CA ILE A 369 -0.68 0.13 -3.00
C ILE A 369 -0.90 0.99 -1.76
N GLY A 370 -0.44 2.22 -1.83
CA GLY A 370 -0.54 3.15 -0.71
C GLY A 370 0.04 4.53 -1.03
N PRO A 371 -0.17 5.50 -0.15
CA PRO A 371 0.25 6.89 -0.40
C PRO A 371 1.77 7.12 -0.26
N LYS A 372 2.50 6.22 0.43
CA LYS A 372 3.96 6.28 0.60
C LYS A 372 4.59 4.90 0.50
N PRO A 373 5.83 4.77 -0.06
CA PRO A 373 6.53 3.49 -0.21
C PRO A 373 7.16 3.04 1.13
N ILE A 374 6.38 2.47 2.02
CA ILE A 374 6.79 2.03 3.36
C ILE A 374 7.06 0.53 3.38
N LEU A 375 6.12 -0.26 2.83
CA LEU A 375 6.15 -1.72 2.93
C LEU A 375 7.25 -2.34 2.06
N LEU A 376 7.55 -1.77 0.89
CA LEU A 376 8.67 -2.24 0.05
C LEU A 376 10.01 -2.09 0.79
N GLY A 377 10.18 -1.00 1.55
CA GLY A 377 11.37 -0.80 2.38
C GLY A 377 11.49 -1.83 3.51
N MET A 378 10.38 -2.19 4.15
CA MET A 378 10.31 -3.23 5.17
C MET A 378 10.50 -4.62 4.56
N GLY A 379 9.77 -4.93 3.49
CA GLY A 379 9.81 -6.23 2.81
C GLY A 379 11.20 -6.58 2.28
N ARG A 380 11.95 -5.59 1.78
CA ARG A 380 13.34 -5.78 1.34
C ARG A 380 14.28 -6.27 2.45
N GLN A 381 13.96 -5.99 3.73
CA GLN A 381 14.73 -6.48 4.87
C GLN A 381 14.36 -7.91 5.26
N CYS A 382 13.21 -8.41 4.81
CA CYS A 382 12.71 -9.76 5.07
C CYS A 382 13.17 -10.76 4.01
N LEU A 383 13.57 -10.28 2.83
CA LEU A 383 14.00 -11.14 1.73
C LEU A 383 15.50 -11.38 1.75
N PRO A 384 15.99 -12.52 1.23
CA PRO A 384 17.42 -12.75 1.05
C PRO A 384 18.08 -11.60 0.26
N LYS A 385 19.30 -11.30 0.59
CA LYS A 385 20.12 -10.38 -0.21
C LYS A 385 20.73 -11.22 -1.34
N ASP A 386 20.31 -10.93 -2.57
CA ASP A 386 20.99 -11.42 -3.78
C ASP A 386 22.36 -10.74 -3.93
#